data_9dc40c3ae1d159f5b78935007462f10f
#
_entry.id   9dc40c3ae1d159f5b78935007462f10f
#
_cell.length_a   1.000
_cell.length_b   1.000
_cell.length_c   1.000
_cell.angle_alpha   90.00
_cell.angle_beta   90.00
_cell.angle_gamma   90.00
#
_symmetry.space_group_name_H-M   'P 1'
#
loop_
_entity.id
_entity.type
_entity.pdbx_description
1 polymer ?
#
loop_
_entity_poly.entity_id
_entity_poly.type
_entity_poly.pdbx_seq_one_letter_code
_entity_poly.pdbx_strand_id
1 'polypeptide(L)'
;METIVFNNEHLAIGNFGHFAVVLSFVASLISCIAYALSVNKNSQSLLQLGKWMFFIHTFAVVAIFTSLFYIIHSHYFEYQYAYQHSSTELPVYYMISCFWEGQEGSFLLWMFWHAVLGCILIYKAGSWQAPVLTVIALAQVILGSMLLGFELGDFKIGSSPFQLMREHNPESLLIPVLDRLGKANYLEIYKEGNGLNPLLQNYWMVIHPPTLFFGFAATIVPFAFAFAGLWTKRLKEWMVPALPWALVAVMVLG
;
A
#
# COMPACT_ATOMS: atom_id res chain seq x y z
N MET A 1 -14.43 26.73 -22.49
CA MET A 1 -14.01 26.38 -21.13
C MET A 1 -12.60 26.93 -20.95
N GLU A 2 -12.43 27.97 -20.17
CA GLU A 2 -11.10 28.44 -19.80
C GLU A 2 -10.48 27.37 -18.94
N THR A 3 -9.32 26.87 -19.35
CA THR A 3 -8.54 25.92 -18.56
C THR A 3 -8.01 26.64 -17.32
N ILE A 4 -8.56 26.32 -16.15
CA ILE A 4 -8.04 26.83 -14.89
C ILE A 4 -6.62 26.29 -14.73
N VAL A 5 -5.63 27.18 -14.78
CA VAL A 5 -4.23 26.82 -14.55
C VAL A 5 -4.00 26.80 -13.04
N PHE A 6 -3.82 25.62 -12.48
CA PHE A 6 -3.48 25.43 -11.06
C PHE A 6 -1.98 25.63 -10.87
N ASN A 7 -1.58 26.84 -10.51
CA ASN A 7 -0.19 27.15 -10.19
C ASN A 7 0.13 26.70 -8.75
N ASN A 8 1.35 26.20 -8.56
CA ASN A 8 1.93 25.81 -7.28
C ASN A 8 1.48 24.45 -6.70
N GLU A 9 0.92 23.55 -7.50
CA GLU A 9 0.75 22.15 -7.10
C GLU A 9 2.06 21.35 -7.24
N HIS A 10 2.37 20.51 -6.25
CA HIS A 10 3.56 19.63 -6.25
C HIS A 10 3.25 18.30 -6.94
N LEU A 11 2.88 18.33 -8.23
CA LEU A 11 2.38 17.17 -8.98
C LEU A 11 3.41 16.04 -9.15
N ALA A 12 4.71 16.37 -9.19
CA ALA A 12 5.75 15.40 -9.52
C ALA A 12 5.78 14.22 -8.55
N ILE A 13 5.67 14.48 -7.26
CA ILE A 13 5.72 13.43 -6.22
C ILE A 13 4.46 12.55 -6.24
N GLY A 14 3.28 13.13 -6.45
CA GLY A 14 2.04 12.38 -6.54
C GLY A 14 1.98 11.52 -7.81
N ASN A 15 2.39 12.06 -8.96
CA ASN A 15 2.49 11.31 -10.21
C ASN A 15 3.48 10.14 -10.09
N PHE A 16 4.63 10.36 -9.44
CA PHE A 16 5.59 9.29 -9.15
C PHE A 16 4.98 8.23 -8.22
N GLY A 17 4.29 8.65 -7.15
CA GLY A 17 3.60 7.76 -6.24
C GLY A 17 2.52 6.93 -6.94
N HIS A 18 1.69 7.57 -7.77
CA HIS A 18 0.66 6.88 -8.55
C HIS A 18 1.27 5.89 -9.56
N PHE A 19 2.34 6.28 -10.27
CA PHE A 19 3.09 5.37 -11.12
C PHE A 19 3.59 4.15 -10.33
N ALA A 20 4.13 4.36 -9.12
CA ALA A 20 4.59 3.27 -8.27
C ALA A 20 3.45 2.33 -7.84
N VAL A 21 2.22 2.85 -7.59
CA VAL A 21 1.02 2.03 -7.31
C VAL A 21 0.71 1.11 -8.48
N VAL A 22 0.65 1.66 -9.71
CA VAL A 22 0.39 0.87 -10.92
C VAL A 22 1.50 -0.16 -11.15
N LEU A 23 2.76 0.24 -11.00
CA LEU A 23 3.91 -0.65 -11.13
C LEU A 23 3.86 -1.80 -10.11
N SER A 24 3.54 -1.49 -8.85
CA SER A 24 3.39 -2.48 -7.78
C SER A 24 2.31 -3.50 -8.12
N PHE A 25 1.14 -3.05 -8.56
CA PHE A 25 0.03 -3.92 -8.95
C PHE A 25 0.40 -4.84 -10.12
N VAL A 26 0.93 -4.28 -11.22
CA VAL A 26 1.31 -5.05 -12.41
C VAL A 26 2.43 -6.04 -12.08
N ALA A 27 3.45 -5.62 -11.34
CA ALA A 27 4.56 -6.48 -10.96
C ALA A 27 4.11 -7.65 -10.05
N SER A 28 3.22 -7.38 -9.08
CA SER A 28 2.65 -8.45 -8.23
C SER A 28 1.81 -9.44 -9.03
N LEU A 29 1.03 -8.96 -10.00
CA LEU A 29 0.23 -9.81 -10.89
C LEU A 29 1.11 -10.70 -11.76
N ILE A 30 2.14 -10.13 -12.40
CA ILE A 30 3.10 -10.92 -13.19
C ILE A 30 3.83 -11.92 -12.30
N SER A 31 4.24 -11.52 -11.09
CA SER A 31 4.89 -12.39 -10.11
C SER A 31 4.00 -13.57 -9.74
N CYS A 32 2.73 -13.32 -9.42
CA CYS A 32 1.73 -14.34 -9.09
C CYS A 32 1.57 -15.37 -10.23
N ILE A 33 1.36 -14.89 -11.45
CA ILE A 33 1.19 -15.74 -12.64
C ILE A 33 2.47 -16.53 -12.92
N ALA A 34 3.63 -15.89 -12.87
CA ALA A 34 4.92 -16.55 -13.14
C ALA A 34 5.23 -17.66 -12.13
N TYR A 35 5.01 -17.41 -10.83
CA TYR A 35 5.17 -18.44 -9.80
C TYR A 35 4.16 -19.59 -9.98
N ALA A 36 2.89 -19.28 -10.24
CA ALA A 36 1.87 -20.31 -10.47
C ALA A 36 2.20 -21.20 -11.69
N LEU A 37 2.61 -20.59 -12.80
CA LEU A 37 3.03 -21.32 -13.97
C LEU A 37 4.33 -22.11 -13.75
N SER A 38 5.24 -21.62 -12.93
CA SER A 38 6.50 -22.32 -12.61
C SER A 38 6.25 -23.64 -11.85
N VAL A 39 5.24 -23.67 -10.96
CA VAL A 39 4.81 -24.89 -10.26
C VAL A 39 4.31 -25.93 -11.27
N ASN A 40 3.42 -25.52 -12.18
CA ASN A 40 2.79 -26.45 -13.12
C ASN A 40 3.73 -26.94 -14.22
N LYS A 41 4.64 -26.08 -14.69
CA LYS A 41 5.57 -26.38 -15.80
C LYS A 41 6.96 -26.80 -15.33
N ASN A 42 7.24 -26.80 -14.03
CA ASN A 42 8.56 -27.02 -13.44
C ASN A 42 9.67 -26.20 -14.14
N SER A 43 9.36 -24.92 -14.43
CA SER A 43 10.21 -24.04 -15.22
C SER A 43 11.03 -23.10 -14.35
N GLN A 44 12.35 -23.22 -14.42
CA GLN A 44 13.28 -22.36 -13.72
C GLN A 44 13.25 -20.91 -14.21
N SER A 45 13.00 -20.69 -15.51
CA SER A 45 12.89 -19.33 -16.07
C SER A 45 11.69 -18.59 -15.52
N LEU A 46 10.53 -19.27 -15.37
CA LEU A 46 9.33 -18.69 -14.76
C LEU A 46 9.53 -18.43 -13.26
N LEU A 47 10.24 -19.31 -12.55
CA LEU A 47 10.60 -19.09 -11.16
C LEU A 47 11.44 -17.82 -10.99
N GLN A 48 12.44 -17.61 -11.85
CA GLN A 48 13.28 -16.40 -11.84
C GLN A 48 12.48 -15.15 -12.22
N LEU A 49 11.59 -15.24 -13.21
CA LEU A 49 10.70 -14.13 -13.56
C LEU A 49 9.82 -13.73 -12.36
N GLY A 50 9.18 -14.71 -11.70
CA GLY A 50 8.37 -14.46 -10.51
C GLY A 50 9.18 -13.77 -9.40
N LYS A 51 10.41 -14.21 -9.17
CA LYS A 51 11.31 -13.62 -8.19
C LYS A 51 11.66 -12.15 -8.52
N TRP A 52 12.06 -11.85 -9.75
CA TRP A 52 12.41 -10.48 -10.14
C TRP A 52 11.21 -9.55 -10.12
N MET A 53 10.04 -10.01 -10.56
CA MET A 53 8.80 -9.22 -10.50
C MET A 53 8.39 -8.95 -9.05
N PHE A 54 8.59 -9.91 -8.14
CA PHE A 54 8.34 -9.68 -6.71
C PHE A 54 9.28 -8.62 -6.11
N PHE A 55 10.55 -8.58 -6.50
CA PHE A 55 11.46 -7.52 -6.07
C PHE A 55 11.09 -6.16 -6.64
N ILE A 56 10.67 -6.09 -7.91
CA ILE A 56 10.16 -4.84 -8.51
C ILE A 56 8.92 -4.37 -7.76
N HIS A 57 7.98 -5.29 -7.45
CA HIS A 57 6.83 -4.99 -6.61
C HIS A 57 7.25 -4.43 -5.25
N THR A 58 8.16 -5.10 -4.55
CA THR A 58 8.66 -4.65 -3.24
C THR A 58 9.28 -3.26 -3.31
N PHE A 59 10.10 -2.99 -4.32
CA PHE A 59 10.67 -1.67 -4.54
C PHE A 59 9.59 -0.61 -4.78
N ALA A 60 8.59 -0.94 -5.59
CA ALA A 60 7.45 -0.05 -5.85
C ALA A 60 6.64 0.23 -4.57
N VAL A 61 6.40 -0.79 -3.71
CA VAL A 61 5.76 -0.59 -2.40
C VAL A 61 6.55 0.38 -1.52
N VAL A 62 7.88 0.24 -1.46
CA VAL A 62 8.74 1.18 -0.72
C VAL A 62 8.67 2.59 -1.33
N ALA A 63 8.62 2.71 -2.66
CA ALA A 63 8.48 3.99 -3.33
C ALA A 63 7.14 4.68 -3.01
N ILE A 64 6.01 3.93 -3.01
CA ILE A 64 4.70 4.44 -2.59
C ILE A 64 4.77 4.94 -1.14
N PHE A 65 5.32 4.12 -0.26
CA PHE A 65 5.47 4.44 1.17
C PHE A 65 6.25 5.74 1.37
N THR A 66 7.39 5.86 0.71
CA THR A 66 8.27 7.03 0.81
C THR A 66 7.61 8.29 0.24
N SER A 67 6.91 8.15 -0.91
CA SER A 67 6.21 9.28 -1.55
C SER A 67 5.07 9.80 -0.68
N LEU A 68 4.25 8.89 -0.11
CA LEU A 68 3.14 9.29 0.75
C LEU A 68 3.66 9.94 2.05
N PHE A 69 4.70 9.37 2.67
CA PHE A 69 5.30 9.96 3.85
C PHE A 69 5.90 11.34 3.56
N TYR A 70 6.54 11.52 2.39
CA TYR A 70 7.07 12.81 1.97
C TYR A 70 5.97 13.86 1.80
N ILE A 71 4.83 13.50 1.20
CA ILE A 71 3.66 14.38 1.04
C ILE A 71 3.12 14.80 2.41
N ILE A 72 2.95 13.85 3.34
CA ILE A 72 2.48 14.14 4.71
C ILE A 72 3.48 15.07 5.44
N HIS A 73 4.75 14.74 5.40
CA HIS A 73 5.81 15.50 6.11
C HIS A 73 6.01 16.91 5.53
N SER A 74 5.84 17.07 4.22
CA SER A 74 5.98 18.38 3.54
C SER A 74 4.71 19.23 3.59
N HIS A 75 3.64 18.74 4.24
CA HIS A 75 2.35 19.43 4.37
C HIS A 75 1.74 19.82 3.01
N TYR A 76 1.84 18.90 2.02
CA TYR A 76 1.22 19.11 0.71
C TYR A 76 -0.28 18.84 0.78
N PHE A 77 -1.02 19.80 1.35
CA PHE A 77 -2.47 19.69 1.58
C PHE A 77 -3.33 19.78 0.32
N GLU A 78 -2.72 19.97 -0.85
CA GLU A 78 -3.37 19.71 -2.12
C GLU A 78 -3.71 18.23 -2.33
N TYR A 79 -3.03 17.32 -1.62
CA TYR A 79 -3.37 15.90 -1.58
C TYR A 79 -4.40 15.61 -0.49
N GLN A 80 -5.50 14.97 -0.90
CA GLN A 80 -6.60 14.64 0.00
C GLN A 80 -6.15 13.90 1.25
N TYR A 81 -5.26 12.92 1.11
CA TYR A 81 -4.77 12.12 2.23
C TYR A 81 -4.04 12.98 3.26
N ALA A 82 -3.11 13.83 2.82
CA ALA A 82 -2.39 14.72 3.73
C ALA A 82 -3.30 15.74 4.41
N TYR A 83 -4.26 16.30 3.66
CA TYR A 83 -5.24 17.24 4.20
C TYR A 83 -6.12 16.60 5.28
N GLN A 84 -6.58 15.38 5.07
CA GLN A 84 -7.50 14.71 6.01
C GLN A 84 -6.83 14.24 7.29
N HIS A 85 -5.56 13.84 7.23
CA HIS A 85 -4.89 13.10 8.29
C HIS A 85 -3.70 13.85 8.94
N SER A 86 -3.28 15.01 8.42
CA SER A 86 -2.12 15.73 8.92
C SER A 86 -2.42 17.20 9.17
N SER A 87 -1.55 17.89 9.92
CA SER A 87 -1.58 19.34 10.15
C SER A 87 -0.18 19.89 10.40
N THR A 88 0.00 21.20 10.24
CA THR A 88 1.29 21.87 10.47
C THR A 88 1.73 21.87 11.93
N GLU A 89 0.79 21.83 12.86
CA GLU A 89 1.05 21.82 14.30
C GLU A 89 1.42 20.45 14.86
N LEU A 90 1.30 19.38 14.05
CA LEU A 90 1.46 18.01 14.52
C LEU A 90 2.95 17.65 14.71
N PRO A 91 3.36 17.16 15.89
CA PRO A 91 4.73 16.68 16.10
C PRO A 91 5.09 15.54 15.14
N VAL A 92 6.35 15.47 14.68
CA VAL A 92 6.84 14.51 13.68
C VAL A 92 6.52 13.06 14.04
N TYR A 93 6.60 12.68 15.31
CA TYR A 93 6.27 11.31 15.73
C TYR A 93 4.79 10.95 15.56
N TYR A 94 3.88 11.93 15.61
CA TYR A 94 2.47 11.71 15.24
C TYR A 94 2.23 11.79 13.74
N MET A 95 3.07 12.50 12.98
CA MET A 95 3.00 12.44 11.50
C MET A 95 3.25 11.02 10.98
N ILE A 96 4.08 10.22 11.69
CA ILE A 96 4.22 8.80 11.38
C ILE A 96 2.89 8.06 11.57
N SER A 97 2.10 8.41 12.59
CA SER A 97 0.78 7.81 12.81
C SER A 97 -0.26 8.21 11.77
N CYS A 98 -0.17 9.39 11.20
CA CYS A 98 -1.02 9.84 10.11
C CYS A 98 -0.92 8.93 8.87
N PHE A 99 0.25 8.28 8.72
CA PHE A 99 0.48 7.38 7.59
C PHE A 99 -0.50 6.20 7.56
N TRP A 100 -0.91 5.65 8.70
CA TRP A 100 -1.82 4.51 8.79
C TRP A 100 -3.16 4.82 9.43
N GLU A 101 -3.47 6.10 9.71
CA GLU A 101 -4.79 6.50 10.17
C GLU A 101 -5.86 6.26 9.09
N GLY A 102 -5.53 6.59 7.85
CA GLY A 102 -6.41 6.36 6.71
C GLY A 102 -6.39 4.93 6.18
N GLN A 103 -7.41 4.60 5.41
CA GLN A 103 -7.59 3.28 4.82
C GLN A 103 -6.44 2.92 3.85
N GLU A 104 -6.07 3.86 2.98
CA GLU A 104 -5.02 3.69 1.98
C GLU A 104 -3.66 3.41 2.63
N GLY A 105 -3.32 4.16 3.67
CA GLY A 105 -2.08 3.97 4.41
C GLY A 105 -2.05 2.66 5.20
N SER A 106 -3.18 2.24 5.75
CA SER A 106 -3.34 0.95 6.43
C SER A 106 -3.13 -0.23 5.46
N PHE A 107 -3.73 -0.19 4.28
CA PHE A 107 -3.49 -1.22 3.25
C PHE A 107 -2.05 -1.21 2.75
N LEU A 108 -1.45 -0.03 2.60
CA LEU A 108 -0.05 0.09 2.20
C LEU A 108 0.90 -0.48 3.27
N LEU A 109 0.62 -0.26 4.55
CA LEU A 109 1.38 -0.86 5.65
C LEU A 109 1.27 -2.40 5.64
N TRP A 110 0.09 -2.93 5.34
CA TRP A 110 -0.12 -4.36 5.20
C TRP A 110 0.64 -4.94 3.99
N MET A 111 0.60 -4.25 2.85
CA MET A 111 1.40 -4.60 1.67
C MET A 111 2.90 -4.59 1.96
N PHE A 112 3.37 -3.58 2.70
CA PHE A 112 4.78 -3.48 3.10
C PHE A 112 5.23 -4.72 3.89
N TRP A 113 4.47 -5.14 4.89
CA TRP A 113 4.81 -6.33 5.67
C TRP A 113 4.76 -7.62 4.85
N HIS A 114 3.77 -7.78 3.97
CA HIS A 114 3.74 -8.91 3.03
C HIS A 114 4.95 -8.91 2.08
N ALA A 115 5.36 -7.74 1.59
CA ALA A 115 6.54 -7.62 0.73
C ALA A 115 7.82 -8.03 1.47
N VAL A 116 8.00 -7.59 2.73
CA VAL A 116 9.11 -7.99 3.60
C VAL A 116 9.11 -9.51 3.80
N LEU A 117 7.98 -10.08 4.21
CA LEU A 117 7.85 -11.52 4.44
C LEU A 117 8.09 -12.32 3.15
N GLY A 118 7.57 -11.87 2.02
CA GLY A 118 7.80 -12.48 0.72
C GLY A 118 9.27 -12.47 0.31
N CYS A 119 9.98 -11.36 0.53
CA CYS A 119 11.44 -11.30 0.31
C CYS A 119 12.20 -12.32 1.19
N ILE A 120 11.82 -12.48 2.45
CA ILE A 120 12.43 -13.49 3.32
C ILE A 120 12.11 -14.89 2.79
N LEU A 121 10.89 -15.16 2.38
CA LEU A 121 10.45 -16.47 1.87
C LEU A 121 11.10 -16.84 0.53
N ILE A 122 11.46 -15.88 -0.32
CA ILE A 122 12.25 -16.13 -1.55
C ILE A 122 13.55 -16.89 -1.23
N TYR A 123 14.16 -16.59 -0.10
CA TYR A 123 15.41 -17.25 0.32
C TYR A 123 15.21 -18.43 1.28
N LYS A 124 14.13 -18.42 2.08
CA LYS A 124 13.93 -19.41 3.15
C LYS A 124 12.98 -20.55 2.80
N ALA A 125 12.10 -20.39 1.82
CA ALA A 125 11.09 -21.40 1.50
C ALA A 125 11.64 -22.62 0.73
N GLY A 126 12.85 -22.55 0.15
CA GLY A 126 13.46 -23.66 -0.57
C GLY A 126 12.56 -24.20 -1.69
N SER A 127 12.28 -25.51 -1.70
CA SER A 127 11.39 -26.13 -2.70
C SER A 127 9.92 -25.70 -2.62
N TRP A 128 9.53 -24.97 -1.59
CA TRP A 128 8.20 -24.40 -1.42
C TRP A 128 8.07 -22.99 -1.99
N GLN A 129 9.17 -22.40 -2.47
CA GLN A 129 9.20 -21.01 -2.92
C GLN A 129 8.06 -20.69 -3.91
N ALA A 130 7.97 -21.41 -5.02
CA ALA A 130 7.01 -21.09 -6.07
C ALA A 130 5.54 -21.15 -5.59
N PRO A 131 5.04 -22.26 -5.00
CA PRO A 131 3.64 -22.32 -4.59
C PRO A 131 3.32 -21.38 -3.41
N VAL A 132 4.24 -21.14 -2.49
CA VAL A 132 4.05 -20.22 -1.36
C VAL A 132 4.02 -18.77 -1.85
N LEU A 133 4.99 -18.37 -2.68
CA LEU A 133 5.04 -17.01 -3.22
C LEU A 133 3.88 -16.71 -4.17
N THR A 134 3.26 -17.71 -4.81
CA THR A 134 2.02 -17.51 -5.57
C THR A 134 0.92 -16.94 -4.67
N VAL A 135 0.74 -17.50 -3.48
CA VAL A 135 -0.30 -17.06 -2.53
C VAL A 135 0.02 -15.66 -1.99
N ILE A 136 1.28 -15.41 -1.62
CA ILE A 136 1.70 -14.08 -1.14
C ILE A 136 1.51 -13.03 -2.24
N ALA A 137 1.94 -13.34 -3.47
CA ALA A 137 1.78 -12.42 -4.60
C ALA A 137 0.30 -12.16 -4.94
N LEU A 138 -0.57 -13.19 -4.84
CA LEU A 138 -2.01 -13.01 -5.01
C LEU A 138 -2.61 -12.05 -3.96
N ALA A 139 -2.21 -12.18 -2.70
CA ALA A 139 -2.62 -11.24 -1.65
C ALA A 139 -2.15 -9.81 -1.98
N GLN A 140 -0.95 -9.65 -2.51
CA GLN A 140 -0.43 -8.35 -2.95
C GLN A 140 -1.22 -7.77 -4.13
N VAL A 141 -1.68 -8.59 -5.07
CA VAL A 141 -2.58 -8.15 -6.15
C VAL A 141 -3.89 -7.62 -5.59
N ILE A 142 -4.49 -8.34 -4.63
CA ILE A 142 -5.76 -7.94 -4.00
C ILE A 142 -5.58 -6.62 -3.23
N LEU A 143 -4.56 -6.52 -2.37
CA LEU A 143 -4.29 -5.29 -1.62
C LEU A 143 -3.90 -4.14 -2.55
N GLY A 144 -3.09 -4.40 -3.57
CA GLY A 144 -2.69 -3.39 -4.57
C GLY A 144 -3.89 -2.84 -5.36
N SER A 145 -4.89 -3.67 -5.65
CA SER A 145 -6.12 -3.20 -6.32
C SER A 145 -6.89 -2.19 -5.48
N MET A 146 -6.80 -2.26 -4.15
CA MET A 146 -7.46 -1.32 -3.24
C MET A 146 -6.79 0.07 -3.23
N LEU A 147 -5.55 0.18 -3.75
CA LEU A 147 -4.81 1.44 -3.84
C LEU A 147 -4.79 2.05 -5.25
N LEU A 148 -5.36 1.36 -6.26
CA LEU A 148 -5.32 1.85 -7.65
C LEU A 148 -6.09 3.15 -7.85
N GLY A 149 -7.22 3.33 -7.16
CA GLY A 149 -8.08 4.50 -7.35
C GLY A 149 -8.59 4.63 -8.79
N PHE A 150 -8.87 3.51 -9.45
CA PHE A 150 -9.30 3.50 -10.84
C PHE A 150 -10.82 3.67 -10.93
N GLU A 151 -11.27 4.62 -11.74
CA GLU A 151 -12.67 4.91 -11.98
C GLU A 151 -13.03 4.62 -13.44
N LEU A 152 -14.07 3.81 -13.65
CA LEU A 152 -14.61 3.49 -14.96
C LEU A 152 -16.14 3.69 -14.95
N GLY A 153 -16.61 4.85 -15.38
CA GLY A 153 -18.01 5.25 -15.22
C GLY A 153 -18.41 5.30 -13.75
N ASP A 154 -19.47 4.59 -13.39
CA ASP A 154 -19.95 4.50 -12.00
C ASP A 154 -19.18 3.47 -11.14
N PHE A 155 -18.22 2.77 -11.74
CA PHE A 155 -17.47 1.72 -11.05
C PHE A 155 -16.10 2.24 -10.60
N LYS A 156 -15.87 2.24 -9.27
CA LYS A 156 -14.62 2.66 -8.65
C LYS A 156 -13.92 1.46 -8.02
N ILE A 157 -12.65 1.26 -8.34
CA ILE A 157 -11.78 0.24 -7.73
C ILE A 157 -10.75 0.93 -6.84
N GLY A 158 -10.89 0.74 -5.54
CA GLY A 158 -9.98 1.28 -4.56
C GLY A 158 -9.99 2.81 -4.43
N SER A 159 -9.03 3.32 -3.67
CA SER A 159 -8.80 4.76 -3.47
C SER A 159 -7.30 5.03 -3.52
N SER A 160 -6.88 6.00 -4.33
CA SER A 160 -5.47 6.35 -4.45
C SER A 160 -5.06 7.30 -3.32
N PRO A 161 -3.96 7.01 -2.59
CA PRO A 161 -3.44 7.95 -1.59
C PRO A 161 -2.86 9.23 -2.20
N PHE A 162 -2.77 9.31 -3.53
CA PHE A 162 -2.22 10.45 -4.27
C PHE A 162 -3.30 11.28 -4.99
N GLN A 163 -4.56 11.12 -4.59
CA GLN A 163 -5.68 11.92 -5.14
C GLN A 163 -5.56 13.37 -4.68
N LEU A 164 -5.73 14.31 -5.63
CA LEU A 164 -5.73 15.74 -5.31
C LEU A 164 -7.10 16.18 -4.77
N MET A 165 -7.11 17.22 -3.92
CA MET A 165 -8.35 17.81 -3.39
C MET A 165 -9.29 18.28 -4.51
N ARG A 166 -8.75 18.80 -5.63
CA ARG A 166 -9.54 19.20 -6.79
C ARG A 166 -10.23 18.05 -7.53
N GLU A 167 -9.67 16.84 -7.43
CA GLU A 167 -10.26 15.64 -8.01
C GLU A 167 -11.32 15.04 -7.08
N HIS A 168 -11.07 15.14 -5.78
CA HIS A 168 -11.99 14.66 -4.76
C HIS A 168 -13.22 15.57 -4.60
N ASN A 169 -13.02 16.88 -4.65
CA ASN A 169 -14.08 17.87 -4.46
C ASN A 169 -14.05 18.93 -5.57
N PRO A 170 -14.46 18.58 -6.80
CA PRO A 170 -14.43 19.49 -7.95
C PRO A 170 -15.32 20.72 -7.76
N GLU A 171 -16.33 20.67 -6.89
CA GLU A 171 -17.20 21.82 -6.62
C GLU A 171 -16.44 22.97 -5.92
N SER A 172 -15.39 22.66 -5.15
CA SER A 172 -14.54 23.67 -4.51
C SER A 172 -13.74 24.53 -5.50
N LEU A 173 -13.66 24.09 -6.76
CA LEU A 173 -12.96 24.77 -7.85
C LEU A 173 -13.84 25.73 -8.63
N LEU A 174 -15.14 25.79 -8.36
CA LEU A 174 -16.04 26.68 -9.05
C LEU A 174 -15.62 28.12 -8.78
N ILE A 175 -15.32 28.88 -9.85
CA ILE A 175 -14.97 30.31 -9.76
C ILE A 175 -15.92 31.08 -8.85
N PRO A 176 -17.26 30.86 -8.89
CA PRO A 176 -18.19 31.55 -7.98
C PRO A 176 -17.96 31.22 -6.49
N VAL A 177 -17.41 30.05 -6.17
CA VAL A 177 -17.07 29.68 -4.76
C VAL A 177 -15.80 30.37 -4.35
N LEU A 178 -14.77 30.36 -5.18
CA LEU A 178 -13.50 31.06 -4.94
C LEU A 178 -13.71 32.56 -4.79
N ASP A 179 -14.48 33.18 -5.70
CA ASP A 179 -14.82 34.61 -5.67
C ASP A 179 -15.60 34.98 -4.37
N ARG A 180 -16.55 34.13 -3.97
CA ARG A 180 -17.31 34.32 -2.73
C ARG A 180 -16.42 34.31 -1.49
N LEU A 181 -15.34 33.48 -1.51
CA LEU A 181 -14.37 33.37 -0.45
C LEU A 181 -13.23 34.38 -0.56
N GLY A 182 -13.18 35.21 -1.64
CA GLY A 182 -12.08 36.14 -1.91
C GLY A 182 -10.76 35.45 -2.13
N LYS A 183 -10.76 34.22 -2.72
CA LYS A 183 -9.59 33.39 -2.95
C LYS A 183 -9.24 33.37 -4.44
N ALA A 184 -7.97 33.53 -4.74
CA ALA A 184 -7.46 33.46 -6.12
C ALA A 184 -7.19 32.01 -6.58
N ASN A 185 -6.94 31.11 -5.61
CA ASN A 185 -6.62 29.69 -5.85
C ASN A 185 -7.28 28.81 -4.79
N TYR A 186 -7.69 27.60 -5.16
CA TYR A 186 -8.25 26.61 -4.22
C TYR A 186 -7.25 26.21 -3.12
N LEU A 187 -5.93 26.22 -3.39
CA LEU A 187 -4.89 25.98 -2.39
C LEU A 187 -4.92 26.96 -1.22
N GLU A 188 -5.52 28.13 -1.42
CA GLU A 188 -5.73 29.10 -0.33
C GLU A 188 -6.83 28.66 0.65
N ILE A 189 -7.69 27.73 0.23
CA ILE A 189 -8.72 27.12 1.09
C ILE A 189 -8.09 25.99 1.93
N TYR A 190 -7.19 25.21 1.33
CA TYR A 190 -6.57 24.04 1.94
C TYR A 190 -5.16 24.34 2.47
N LYS A 191 -5.00 25.43 3.24
CA LYS A 191 -3.71 25.82 3.83
C LYS A 191 -3.32 25.03 5.06
N GLU A 192 -4.29 24.44 5.74
CA GLU A 192 -4.11 23.68 6.97
C GLU A 192 -4.94 22.39 6.87
N GLY A 193 -4.36 21.28 7.29
CA GLY A 193 -5.06 20.00 7.31
C GLY A 193 -5.89 19.80 8.58
N ASN A 194 -6.74 18.76 8.55
CA ASN A 194 -7.63 18.43 9.67
C ASN A 194 -6.89 17.85 10.89
N GLY A 195 -5.65 17.41 10.69
CA GLY A 195 -4.82 16.79 11.73
C GLY A 195 -5.23 15.38 12.11
N LEU A 196 -4.40 14.77 12.96
CA LEU A 196 -4.70 13.48 13.57
C LEU A 196 -5.77 13.66 14.66
N ASN A 197 -6.78 12.78 14.67
CA ASN A 197 -7.79 12.79 15.73
C ASN A 197 -7.13 12.86 17.12
N PRO A 198 -7.50 13.81 17.99
CA PRO A 198 -6.90 13.97 19.32
C PRO A 198 -6.87 12.70 20.16
N LEU A 199 -7.88 11.82 20.02
CA LEU A 199 -7.94 10.53 20.72
C LEU A 199 -6.86 9.55 20.24
N LEU A 200 -6.33 9.75 19.02
CA LEU A 200 -5.26 8.94 18.42
C LEU A 200 -3.86 9.53 18.68
N GLN A 201 -3.77 10.74 19.23
CA GLN A 201 -2.50 11.37 19.58
C GLN A 201 -1.92 10.76 20.87
N ASN A 202 -1.51 9.51 20.80
CA ASN A 202 -0.90 8.78 21.88
C ASN A 202 0.19 7.83 21.39
N TYR A 203 1.06 7.40 22.29
CA TYR A 203 2.19 6.51 21.99
C TYR A 203 1.77 5.19 21.33
N TRP A 204 0.63 4.62 21.73
CA TRP A 204 0.18 3.35 21.18
C TRP A 204 -0.20 3.46 19.70
N MET A 205 -0.69 4.63 19.26
CA MET A 205 -0.99 4.85 17.84
C MET A 205 0.25 4.80 16.95
N VAL A 206 1.44 5.05 17.50
CA VAL A 206 2.71 4.96 16.76
C VAL A 206 3.16 3.50 16.63
N ILE A 207 3.00 2.67 17.67
CA ILE A 207 3.61 1.33 17.75
C ILE A 207 2.62 0.21 17.45
N HIS A 208 1.40 0.32 17.96
CA HIS A 208 0.43 -0.78 17.88
C HIS A 208 0.02 -1.12 16.43
N PRO A 209 -0.36 -0.16 15.55
CA PRO A 209 -0.76 -0.50 14.19
C PRO A 209 0.35 -1.19 13.38
N PRO A 210 1.61 -0.71 13.34
CA PRO A 210 2.67 -1.44 12.64
C PRO A 210 2.86 -2.87 13.15
N THR A 211 2.79 -3.07 14.47
CA THR A 211 2.92 -4.41 15.08
C THR A 211 1.74 -5.30 14.72
N LEU A 212 0.52 -4.77 14.82
CA LEU A 212 -0.71 -5.49 14.48
C LEU A 212 -0.73 -5.91 13.01
N PHE A 213 -0.40 -5.00 12.09
CA PHE A 213 -0.33 -5.30 10.66
C PHE A 213 0.77 -6.30 10.30
N PHE A 214 1.90 -6.27 11.04
CA PHE A 214 2.90 -7.33 10.91
C PHE A 214 2.33 -8.69 11.33
N GLY A 215 1.62 -8.75 12.45
CA GLY A 215 0.92 -9.96 12.89
C GLY A 215 -0.08 -10.48 11.85
N PHE A 216 -0.94 -9.61 11.33
CA PHE A 216 -1.87 -9.97 10.26
C PHE A 216 -1.15 -10.48 9.01
N ALA A 217 -0.09 -9.79 8.57
CA ALA A 217 0.71 -10.23 7.44
C ALA A 217 1.39 -11.58 7.69
N ALA A 218 1.83 -11.85 8.93
CA ALA A 218 2.47 -13.11 9.27
C ALA A 218 1.51 -14.31 9.18
N THR A 219 0.20 -14.13 9.42
CA THR A 219 -0.79 -15.23 9.35
C THR A 219 -0.94 -15.83 7.96
N ILE A 220 -0.68 -15.06 6.90
CA ILE A 220 -0.78 -15.61 5.53
C ILE A 220 0.29 -16.66 5.23
N VAL A 221 1.43 -16.62 5.95
CA VAL A 221 2.55 -17.52 5.65
C VAL A 221 2.22 -18.98 5.94
N PRO A 222 1.73 -19.37 7.15
CA PRO A 222 1.30 -20.75 7.38
C PRO A 222 0.15 -21.17 6.47
N PHE A 223 -0.78 -20.26 6.14
CA PHE A 223 -1.82 -20.52 5.15
C PHE A 223 -1.22 -20.81 3.77
N ALA A 224 -0.24 -20.02 3.32
CA ALA A 224 0.43 -20.22 2.04
C ALA A 224 1.15 -21.58 1.97
N PHE A 225 1.80 -22.02 3.05
CA PHE A 225 2.39 -23.36 3.12
C PHE A 225 1.34 -24.46 3.08
N ALA A 226 0.21 -24.32 3.79
CA ALA A 226 -0.88 -25.29 3.76
C ALA A 226 -1.48 -25.40 2.34
N PHE A 227 -1.78 -24.27 1.70
CA PHE A 227 -2.24 -24.23 0.33
C PHE A 227 -1.22 -24.87 -0.63
N ALA A 228 0.06 -24.55 -0.49
CA ALA A 228 1.14 -25.13 -1.27
C ALA A 228 1.21 -26.67 -1.08
N GLY A 229 1.02 -27.14 0.14
CA GLY A 229 0.95 -28.57 0.46
C GLY A 229 -0.18 -29.31 -0.25
N LEU A 230 -1.37 -28.69 -0.27
CA LEU A 230 -2.53 -29.20 -1.01
C LEU A 230 -2.28 -29.20 -2.53
N TRP A 231 -1.81 -28.08 -3.07
CA TRP A 231 -1.56 -27.92 -4.50
C TRP A 231 -0.50 -28.89 -5.04
N THR A 232 0.60 -29.04 -4.31
CA THR A 232 1.71 -29.93 -4.72
C THR A 232 1.56 -31.38 -4.23
N LYS A 233 0.44 -31.70 -3.55
CA LYS A 233 0.14 -33.02 -2.94
C LYS A 233 1.17 -33.46 -1.88
N ARG A 234 1.90 -32.53 -1.28
CA ARG A 234 2.87 -32.76 -0.20
C ARG A 234 2.22 -32.60 1.19
N LEU A 235 1.16 -33.39 1.43
CA LEU A 235 0.21 -33.20 2.54
C LEU A 235 0.81 -33.35 3.94
N LYS A 236 1.93 -34.04 4.09
CA LYS A 236 2.58 -34.30 5.39
C LYS A 236 3.79 -33.40 5.66
N GLU A 237 4.28 -32.69 4.63
CA GLU A 237 5.57 -31.99 4.71
C GLU A 237 5.42 -30.47 4.99
N TRP A 238 4.29 -29.87 4.68
CA TRP A 238 4.09 -28.42 4.76
C TRP A 238 4.08 -27.88 6.20
N MET A 239 3.69 -28.70 7.17
CA MET A 239 3.57 -28.27 8.58
C MET A 239 4.93 -27.87 9.18
N VAL A 240 6.00 -28.58 8.84
CA VAL A 240 7.33 -28.31 9.38
C VAL A 240 7.83 -26.90 9.02
N PRO A 241 7.86 -26.48 7.74
CA PRO A 241 8.25 -25.11 7.41
C PRO A 241 7.21 -24.05 7.79
N ALA A 242 5.93 -24.40 7.96
CA ALA A 242 4.87 -23.49 8.38
C ALA A 242 4.91 -23.13 9.87
N LEU A 243 5.31 -24.09 10.73
CA LEU A 243 5.24 -23.96 12.19
C LEU A 243 5.96 -22.71 12.75
N PRO A 244 7.21 -22.39 12.34
CA PRO A 244 7.88 -21.18 12.85
C PRO A 244 7.11 -19.90 12.55
N TRP A 245 6.47 -19.83 11.39
CA TRP A 245 5.68 -18.67 10.98
C TRP A 245 4.36 -18.55 11.73
N ALA A 246 3.71 -19.69 12.02
CA ALA A 246 2.54 -19.71 12.88
C ALA A 246 2.87 -19.21 14.30
N LEU A 247 4.03 -19.64 14.87
CA LEU A 247 4.50 -19.15 16.15
C LEU A 247 4.78 -17.65 16.13
N VAL A 248 5.44 -17.13 15.08
CA VAL A 248 5.66 -15.67 14.92
C VAL A 248 4.33 -14.92 14.89
N ALA A 249 3.35 -15.39 14.11
CA ALA A 249 2.04 -14.75 14.05
C ALA A 249 1.34 -14.71 15.42
N VAL A 250 1.34 -15.84 16.15
CA VAL A 250 0.75 -15.92 17.49
C VAL A 250 1.47 -15.01 18.47
N MET A 251 2.82 -14.99 18.47
CA MET A 251 3.61 -14.15 19.38
C MET A 251 3.39 -12.65 19.17
N VAL A 252 3.08 -12.24 17.93
CA VAL A 252 2.87 -10.82 17.60
C VAL A 252 1.44 -10.39 17.86
N LEU A 253 0.45 -11.28 17.64
CA LEU A 253 -0.97 -10.97 17.81
C LEU A 253 -1.50 -11.22 19.23
N GLY A 254 -0.86 -12.09 19.99
CA GLY A 254 -1.23 -12.46 21.37
C GLY A 254 -0.43 -11.74 22.40
#